data_73ea043d7857b2a9baf667f87b8b0009
#
_entry.id   73ea043d7857b2a9baf667f87b8b0009
#
_cell.length_a   1.000
_cell.length_b   1.000
_cell.length_c   1.000
_cell.angle_alpha   90.00
_cell.angle_beta   90.00
_cell.angle_gamma   90.00
#
_symmetry.space_group_name_H-M   'P 1'
#
loop_
_entity.id
_entity.type
_entity.pdbx_description
1 polymer ?
#
loop_
_entity_poly.entity_id
_entity_poly.type
_entity_poly.pdbx_seq_one_letter_code
_entity_poly.pdbx_strand_id
1 'polypeptide(L)'
;MKKNILLSGLVALLAVFSGCEMNEEPKSEASVDMVFSSENGLKTYTYSFYNVLPSRGSAFRRDATADYGVKNSLGGMEVGAYTTNSATSWSWSALRNINFFLENNVNESLSTTIRDNYNGIARLFRARFYFDKLVQYGEVPWIDKVFNEAEDPDLYNPRDTRDVIIGHILEDLDYAYTNILEEDVTHNSTIVNKWTAAAFKSRVCLFEAAWRKYHAADQLDIARTGCTEYSAKDLYKLAAEAAKEVMDNGPYKLYTSGAYSDGRGAYRELFIADKAVTTEVMMAIETDKVLGLGEQNWWYNSSTYGPHLCMSRKFMLSYLNADGTPYVEKKADGSYKNFVEETTGRDTRLNQTIRGADYTRKNASGVYEPTAANFTGHTLTGYQFTKFAMDDVAYDDAATNDNDIPIMRYAEVLLNYAEAKAELGELTDADWAATIGALRSRAGITGGTPQTGTLTTRPSSAEPVSYTHLTLPTIR
;
A
#
# COMPACT_ATOMS: atom_id res chain seq x y z
N MET A 1 -39.11 -58.08 -50.56
CA MET A 1 -37.82 -57.43 -50.24
C MET A 1 -37.86 -55.90 -50.09
N LYS A 2 -38.64 -55.16 -50.89
CA LYS A 2 -38.67 -53.67 -50.78
C LYS A 2 -39.34 -53.10 -49.50
N LYS A 3 -40.26 -53.80 -48.85
CA LYS A 3 -40.90 -53.30 -47.58
C LYS A 3 -40.00 -53.44 -46.35
N ASN A 4 -39.11 -54.39 -46.28
CA ASN A 4 -38.22 -54.62 -45.15
C ASN A 4 -37.02 -53.65 -45.15
N ILE A 5 -36.61 -53.09 -46.29
CA ILE A 5 -35.56 -52.14 -46.46
C ILE A 5 -36.04 -50.74 -45.97
N LEU A 6 -37.32 -50.43 -46.20
CA LEU A 6 -37.91 -49.16 -45.73
C LEU A 6 -38.07 -49.17 -44.21
N LEU A 7 -38.42 -50.30 -43.60
CA LEU A 7 -38.55 -50.37 -42.12
C LEU A 7 -37.18 -50.34 -41.40
N SER A 8 -36.17 -51.00 -42.02
CA SER A 8 -34.79 -50.91 -41.48
C SER A 8 -34.18 -49.49 -41.59
N GLY A 9 -34.51 -48.75 -42.66
CA GLY A 9 -34.11 -47.38 -42.85
C GLY A 9 -34.76 -46.40 -41.84
N LEU A 10 -36.04 -46.65 -41.49
CA LEU A 10 -36.78 -45.84 -40.52
C LEU A 10 -36.30 -46.03 -39.07
N VAL A 11 -35.96 -47.30 -38.71
CA VAL A 11 -35.39 -47.64 -37.42
C VAL A 11 -33.95 -47.08 -37.25
N ALA A 12 -33.13 -47.07 -38.30
CA ALA A 12 -31.81 -46.46 -38.30
C ALA A 12 -31.87 -44.91 -38.19
N LEU A 13 -32.89 -44.28 -38.76
CA LEU A 13 -33.07 -42.83 -38.67
C LEU A 13 -33.55 -42.38 -37.26
N LEU A 14 -34.33 -43.22 -36.59
CA LEU A 14 -34.80 -42.96 -35.21
C LEU A 14 -33.67 -43.17 -34.17
N ALA A 15 -32.68 -44.00 -34.43
CA ALA A 15 -31.54 -44.22 -33.53
C ALA A 15 -30.50 -43.08 -33.56
N VAL A 16 -30.54 -42.22 -34.61
CA VAL A 16 -29.61 -41.05 -34.69
C VAL A 16 -30.11 -39.85 -33.92
N PHE A 17 -31.38 -39.82 -33.48
CA PHE A 17 -31.96 -38.73 -32.69
C PHE A 17 -31.99 -38.98 -31.17
N SER A 18 -31.49 -40.12 -30.70
CA SER A 18 -31.46 -40.44 -29.26
C SER A 18 -30.06 -40.30 -28.65
N GLY A 19 -29.36 -39.25 -28.99
CA GLY A 19 -28.04 -39.09 -28.43
C GLY A 19 -27.47 -37.72 -28.62
N CYS A 20 -27.88 -36.84 -27.81
CA CYS A 20 -27.07 -35.75 -27.26
C CYS A 20 -27.96 -34.99 -26.28
N GLU A 21 -27.94 -35.37 -25.02
CA GLU A 21 -28.14 -34.38 -23.98
C GLU A 21 -27.00 -33.37 -24.13
N MET A 22 -27.28 -32.26 -24.84
CA MET A 22 -26.36 -31.10 -24.92
C MET A 22 -26.43 -30.23 -23.63
N ASN A 23 -26.45 -30.88 -22.49
CA ASN A 23 -26.30 -30.25 -21.18
C ASN A 23 -25.04 -30.79 -20.48
N GLU A 24 -23.97 -31.11 -21.21
CA GLU A 24 -22.68 -31.19 -20.58
C GLU A 24 -22.19 -29.76 -20.34
N GLU A 25 -22.29 -29.32 -19.11
CA GLU A 25 -21.54 -28.10 -18.64
C GLU A 25 -20.07 -28.33 -19.02
N PRO A 26 -19.38 -27.26 -19.51
CA PRO A 26 -17.97 -27.39 -19.89
C PRO A 26 -17.18 -27.89 -18.67
N LYS A 27 -16.64 -29.10 -18.72
CA LYS A 27 -15.83 -29.68 -17.61
C LYS A 27 -14.53 -28.90 -17.32
N SER A 28 -14.28 -27.82 -18.06
CA SER A 28 -13.11 -26.95 -17.91
C SER A 28 -13.38 -25.68 -17.13
N GLU A 29 -14.63 -25.36 -16.79
CA GLU A 29 -14.98 -24.23 -15.96
C GLU A 29 -15.51 -24.73 -14.63
N ALA A 30 -14.95 -24.21 -13.52
CA ALA A 30 -15.49 -24.49 -12.19
C ALA A 30 -16.88 -23.85 -12.08
N SER A 31 -17.94 -24.68 -11.86
CA SER A 31 -19.26 -24.13 -11.62
C SER A 31 -19.29 -23.31 -10.34
N VAL A 32 -20.20 -22.34 -10.27
CA VAL A 32 -20.40 -21.50 -9.06
C VAL A 32 -20.59 -22.42 -7.84
N ASP A 33 -21.43 -23.44 -7.96
CA ASP A 33 -21.70 -24.41 -6.89
C ASP A 33 -20.42 -25.12 -6.42
N MET A 34 -19.52 -25.48 -7.32
CA MET A 34 -18.27 -26.14 -6.95
C MET A 34 -17.36 -25.23 -6.13
N VAL A 35 -17.27 -23.97 -6.50
CA VAL A 35 -16.44 -22.98 -5.78
C VAL A 35 -17.03 -22.67 -4.40
N PHE A 36 -18.34 -22.42 -4.32
CA PHE A 36 -19.00 -21.98 -3.08
C PHE A 36 -19.45 -23.15 -2.19
N SER A 37 -19.15 -24.40 -2.52
CA SER A 37 -19.47 -25.58 -1.71
C SER A 37 -18.38 -25.95 -0.70
N SER A 38 -17.20 -25.36 -0.75
CA SER A 38 -16.09 -25.72 0.11
C SER A 38 -15.27 -24.51 0.58
N GLU A 39 -14.69 -24.63 1.77
CA GLU A 39 -13.80 -23.60 2.31
C GLU A 39 -12.60 -23.33 1.37
N ASN A 40 -12.01 -24.38 0.81
CA ASN A 40 -10.90 -24.22 -0.13
C ASN A 40 -11.31 -23.49 -1.42
N GLY A 41 -12.54 -23.68 -1.88
CA GLY A 41 -13.10 -22.93 -3.00
C GLY A 41 -13.24 -21.45 -2.67
N LEU A 42 -13.80 -21.10 -1.49
CA LEU A 42 -13.88 -19.73 -1.01
C LEU A 42 -12.50 -19.09 -0.89
N LYS A 43 -11.55 -19.79 -0.27
CA LYS A 43 -10.16 -19.34 -0.13
C LYS A 43 -9.52 -19.03 -1.48
N THR A 44 -9.64 -19.97 -2.42
CA THR A 44 -9.05 -19.81 -3.77
C THR A 44 -9.66 -18.64 -4.52
N TYR A 45 -10.98 -18.43 -4.38
CA TYR A 45 -11.66 -17.31 -5.01
C TYR A 45 -11.15 -15.96 -4.48
N THR A 46 -10.96 -15.84 -3.15
CA THR A 46 -10.52 -14.59 -2.53
C THR A 46 -9.13 -14.14 -3.01
N TYR A 47 -8.29 -15.03 -3.55
CA TYR A 47 -7.01 -14.62 -4.15
C TYR A 47 -7.20 -13.69 -5.36
N SER A 48 -8.34 -13.77 -6.06
CA SER A 48 -8.64 -12.85 -7.15
C SER A 48 -8.81 -11.39 -6.69
N PHE A 49 -9.14 -11.15 -5.42
CA PHE A 49 -9.32 -9.80 -4.88
C PHE A 49 -8.01 -9.03 -4.71
N TYR A 50 -6.89 -9.72 -4.62
CA TYR A 50 -5.57 -9.09 -4.50
C TYR A 50 -5.20 -8.25 -5.73
N ASN A 51 -5.93 -8.41 -6.85
CA ASN A 51 -5.84 -7.52 -8.00
C ASN A 51 -6.26 -6.06 -7.71
N VAL A 52 -6.92 -5.79 -6.57
CA VAL A 52 -7.22 -4.43 -6.07
C VAL A 52 -5.96 -3.74 -5.53
N LEU A 53 -4.96 -4.51 -5.11
CA LEU A 53 -3.69 -3.95 -4.63
C LEU A 53 -2.91 -3.32 -5.79
N PRO A 54 -1.98 -2.39 -5.49
CA PRO A 54 -1.08 -1.87 -6.51
C PRO A 54 -0.33 -3.00 -7.22
N SER A 55 -0.12 -2.86 -8.52
CA SER A 55 0.73 -3.81 -9.23
C SER A 55 2.15 -3.79 -8.64
N ARG A 56 2.87 -4.90 -8.75
CA ARG A 56 4.25 -5.03 -8.27
C ARG A 56 5.13 -3.87 -8.77
N GLY A 57 5.09 -3.59 -10.05
CA GLY A 57 5.85 -2.49 -10.65
C GLY A 57 5.46 -1.12 -10.10
N SER A 58 4.16 -0.87 -9.85
CA SER A 58 3.71 0.40 -9.25
C SER A 58 4.17 0.54 -7.80
N ALA A 59 4.13 -0.54 -7.01
CA ALA A 59 4.60 -0.53 -5.63
C ALA A 59 6.12 -0.36 -5.54
N PHE A 60 6.88 -1.02 -6.42
CA PHE A 60 8.32 -0.94 -6.49
C PHE A 60 8.81 0.48 -6.87
N ARG A 61 8.09 1.17 -7.76
CA ARG A 61 8.47 2.48 -8.32
C ARG A 61 7.72 3.65 -7.71
N ARG A 62 6.99 3.44 -6.62
CA ARG A 62 6.11 4.47 -6.04
C ARG A 62 6.81 5.78 -5.68
N ASP A 63 8.09 5.73 -5.30
CA ASP A 63 8.87 6.92 -4.97
C ASP A 63 9.08 7.86 -6.17
N ALA A 64 8.90 7.36 -7.40
CA ALA A 64 9.01 8.15 -8.61
C ALA A 64 7.89 9.18 -8.80
N THR A 65 6.78 9.04 -8.09
CA THR A 65 5.63 9.98 -8.15
C THR A 65 5.51 10.84 -6.89
N ALA A 66 6.43 10.67 -5.93
CA ALA A 66 6.46 11.44 -4.71
C ALA A 66 7.11 12.81 -4.93
N ASP A 67 6.70 13.81 -4.15
CA ASP A 67 7.20 15.20 -4.21
C ASP A 67 8.67 15.34 -3.80
N TYR A 68 9.22 14.33 -3.14
CA TYR A 68 10.64 14.23 -2.80
C TYR A 68 11.48 13.53 -3.86
N GLY A 69 10.85 12.92 -4.88
CA GLY A 69 11.51 12.25 -5.99
C GLY A 69 11.84 13.23 -7.12
N VAL A 70 13.07 13.19 -7.62
CA VAL A 70 13.51 13.94 -8.81
C VAL A 70 13.88 12.93 -9.90
N LYS A 71 13.37 13.13 -11.10
CA LYS A 71 13.60 12.25 -12.26
C LYS A 71 13.75 13.06 -13.55
N ASN A 72 14.29 12.44 -14.59
CA ASN A 72 14.56 13.08 -15.87
C ASN A 72 13.32 13.33 -16.74
N SER A 73 12.17 12.75 -16.38
CA SER A 73 10.91 12.91 -17.12
C SER A 73 9.76 13.05 -16.14
N LEU A 74 9.03 14.14 -16.23
CA LEU A 74 7.89 14.43 -15.39
C LEU A 74 6.59 14.02 -16.09
N GLY A 75 5.67 13.42 -15.34
CA GLY A 75 4.34 13.08 -15.82
C GLY A 75 3.38 14.29 -15.81
N GLY A 76 2.23 14.14 -16.44
CA GLY A 76 1.24 15.21 -16.54
C GLY A 76 0.77 15.78 -15.21
N MET A 77 0.65 14.94 -14.17
CA MET A 77 0.29 15.39 -12.83
C MET A 77 1.35 16.32 -12.23
N GLU A 78 2.62 15.98 -12.39
CA GLU A 78 3.75 16.70 -11.80
C GLU A 78 3.98 18.07 -12.47
N VAL A 79 3.64 18.20 -13.75
CA VAL A 79 3.71 19.48 -14.48
C VAL A 79 2.40 20.26 -14.48
N GLY A 80 1.39 19.82 -13.71
CA GLY A 80 0.09 20.47 -13.64
C GLY A 80 -0.80 20.32 -14.90
N ALA A 81 -0.46 19.38 -15.79
CA ALA A 81 -1.21 19.10 -17.01
C ALA A 81 -2.30 18.02 -16.83
N TYR A 82 -2.53 17.57 -15.60
CA TYR A 82 -3.55 16.58 -15.29
C TYR A 82 -4.95 17.23 -15.34
N THR A 83 -5.86 16.61 -16.06
CA THR A 83 -7.25 17.06 -16.22
C THR A 83 -8.20 15.90 -15.89
N THR A 84 -9.48 16.19 -15.76
CA THR A 84 -10.51 15.14 -15.58
C THR A 84 -10.47 14.07 -16.67
N ASN A 85 -10.11 14.44 -17.90
CA ASN A 85 -9.96 13.49 -19.01
C ASN A 85 -8.70 12.63 -18.91
N SER A 86 -7.76 12.98 -18.06
CA SER A 86 -6.54 12.20 -17.79
C SER A 86 -6.80 11.01 -16.86
N ALA A 87 -7.94 11.00 -16.16
CA ALA A 87 -8.31 9.94 -15.24
C ALA A 87 -8.81 8.71 -16.02
N THR A 88 -7.99 7.66 -16.13
CA THR A 88 -8.29 6.45 -16.90
C THR A 88 -8.75 5.25 -16.06
N SER A 89 -8.74 5.38 -14.73
CA SER A 89 -8.99 4.28 -13.79
C SER A 89 -10.46 4.08 -13.42
N TRP A 90 -11.41 4.56 -14.21
CA TRP A 90 -12.85 4.37 -14.00
C TRP A 90 -13.26 2.96 -14.42
N SER A 91 -12.76 1.95 -13.73
CA SER A 91 -13.09 0.54 -13.92
C SER A 91 -13.72 -0.03 -12.66
N TRP A 92 -14.75 -0.84 -12.82
CA TRP A 92 -15.57 -1.40 -11.76
C TRP A 92 -15.55 -2.94 -11.76
N SER A 93 -14.75 -3.57 -12.62
CA SER A 93 -14.69 -5.04 -12.76
C SER A 93 -14.24 -5.74 -11.48
N ALA A 94 -13.29 -5.14 -10.74
CA ALA A 94 -12.85 -5.70 -9.46
C ALA A 94 -13.97 -5.68 -8.42
N LEU A 95 -14.76 -4.59 -8.36
CA LEU A 95 -15.91 -4.50 -7.47
C LEU A 95 -16.98 -5.54 -7.83
N ARG A 96 -17.28 -5.70 -9.15
CA ARG A 96 -18.22 -6.72 -9.61
C ARG A 96 -17.80 -8.12 -9.13
N ASN A 97 -16.50 -8.44 -9.21
CA ASN A 97 -15.98 -9.72 -8.75
C ASN A 97 -16.15 -9.91 -7.23
N ILE A 98 -15.93 -8.86 -6.43
CA ILE A 98 -16.12 -8.89 -4.98
C ILE A 98 -17.61 -9.05 -4.63
N ASN A 99 -18.49 -8.27 -5.26
CA ASN A 99 -19.94 -8.35 -5.02
C ASN A 99 -20.50 -9.72 -5.42
N PHE A 100 -20.03 -10.27 -6.54
CA PHE A 100 -20.40 -11.62 -6.96
C PHE A 100 -20.05 -12.67 -5.88
N PHE A 101 -18.88 -12.56 -5.27
CA PHE A 101 -18.51 -13.44 -4.15
C PHE A 101 -19.46 -13.27 -2.97
N LEU A 102 -19.74 -12.03 -2.55
CA LEU A 102 -20.62 -11.74 -1.40
C LEU A 102 -22.04 -12.25 -1.62
N GLU A 103 -22.57 -12.13 -2.85
CA GLU A 103 -23.91 -12.65 -3.20
C GLU A 103 -23.98 -14.18 -3.20
N ASN A 104 -22.88 -14.87 -3.57
CA ASN A 104 -22.88 -16.32 -3.72
C ASN A 104 -22.35 -17.08 -2.50
N ASN A 105 -21.72 -16.41 -1.51
CA ASN A 105 -21.22 -17.07 -0.30
C ASN A 105 -22.34 -17.29 0.74
N VAL A 106 -23.39 -18.01 0.33
CA VAL A 106 -24.62 -18.24 1.11
C VAL A 106 -24.87 -19.72 1.44
N ASN A 107 -23.94 -20.61 1.08
CA ASN A 107 -24.12 -22.05 1.24
C ASN A 107 -24.15 -22.44 2.73
N GLU A 108 -25.30 -22.89 3.21
CA GLU A 108 -25.55 -23.26 4.61
C GLU A 108 -24.82 -24.56 5.03
N SER A 109 -24.26 -25.34 4.10
CA SER A 109 -23.42 -26.49 4.44
C SER A 109 -22.09 -26.08 5.08
N LEU A 110 -21.64 -24.84 4.83
CA LEU A 110 -20.51 -24.22 5.49
C LEU A 110 -20.94 -23.48 6.74
N SER A 111 -20.15 -23.56 7.80
CA SER A 111 -20.45 -22.83 9.03
C SER A 111 -20.49 -21.31 8.80
N THR A 112 -21.30 -20.60 9.58
CA THR A 112 -21.35 -19.14 9.54
C THR A 112 -19.97 -18.54 9.77
N THR A 113 -19.19 -19.08 10.70
CA THR A 113 -17.82 -18.63 10.96
C THR A 113 -16.93 -18.68 9.72
N ILE A 114 -17.00 -19.76 8.93
CA ILE A 114 -16.22 -19.87 7.68
C ILE A 114 -16.72 -18.86 6.66
N ARG A 115 -18.03 -18.76 6.46
CA ARG A 115 -18.60 -17.80 5.51
C ARG A 115 -18.26 -16.36 5.87
N ASP A 116 -18.39 -16.00 7.15
CA ASP A 116 -18.11 -14.65 7.64
C ASP A 116 -16.62 -14.29 7.55
N ASN A 117 -15.72 -15.26 7.77
CA ASN A 117 -14.29 -15.06 7.54
C ASN A 117 -14.01 -14.61 6.10
N TYR A 118 -14.50 -15.35 5.11
CA TYR A 118 -14.25 -15.01 3.71
C TYR A 118 -15.08 -13.80 3.24
N ASN A 119 -16.24 -13.55 3.80
CA ASN A 119 -16.96 -12.28 3.64
C ASN A 119 -16.16 -11.09 4.21
N GLY A 120 -15.50 -11.29 5.34
CA GLY A 120 -14.59 -10.27 5.92
C GLY A 120 -13.45 -9.93 4.97
N ILE A 121 -12.82 -10.92 4.37
CA ILE A 121 -11.77 -10.70 3.34
C ILE A 121 -12.33 -9.94 2.13
N ALA A 122 -13.49 -10.34 1.62
CA ALA A 122 -14.14 -9.68 0.49
C ALA A 122 -14.48 -8.20 0.80
N ARG A 123 -15.05 -7.94 1.99
CA ARG A 123 -15.38 -6.59 2.44
C ARG A 123 -14.14 -5.72 2.65
N LEU A 124 -13.05 -6.27 3.16
CA LEU A 124 -11.76 -5.53 3.25
C LEU A 124 -11.32 -5.04 1.87
N PHE A 125 -11.38 -5.90 0.85
CA PHE A 125 -11.01 -5.51 -0.51
C PHE A 125 -12.04 -4.57 -1.15
N ARG A 126 -13.33 -4.65 -0.79
CA ARG A 126 -14.35 -3.68 -1.21
C ARG A 126 -14.07 -2.30 -0.61
N ALA A 127 -13.78 -2.24 0.68
CA ALA A 127 -13.36 -1.01 1.36
C ALA A 127 -12.11 -0.41 0.72
N ARG A 128 -11.12 -1.25 0.38
CA ARG A 128 -9.91 -0.80 -0.32
C ARG A 128 -10.23 -0.25 -1.69
N PHE A 129 -11.05 -0.93 -2.47
CA PHE A 129 -11.49 -0.47 -3.79
C PHE A 129 -12.16 0.90 -3.72
N TYR A 130 -13.11 1.05 -2.79
CA TYR A 130 -13.83 2.31 -2.63
C TYR A 130 -12.96 3.43 -2.10
N PHE A 131 -12.03 3.15 -1.23
CA PHE A 131 -11.07 4.16 -0.77
C PHE A 131 -10.21 4.69 -1.91
N ASP A 132 -9.69 3.82 -2.77
CA ASP A 132 -8.91 4.24 -3.95
C ASP A 132 -9.77 5.08 -4.91
N LYS A 133 -11.05 4.74 -5.10
CA LYS A 133 -12.00 5.54 -5.88
C LYS A 133 -12.27 6.90 -5.23
N LEU A 134 -12.51 6.93 -3.93
CA LEU A 134 -12.76 8.14 -3.16
C LEU A 134 -11.57 9.11 -3.23
N VAL A 135 -10.36 8.60 -3.10
CA VAL A 135 -9.12 9.41 -3.20
C VAL A 135 -8.98 10.00 -4.60
N GLN A 136 -9.29 9.23 -5.63
CA GLN A 136 -9.07 9.64 -7.02
C GLN A 136 -10.18 10.53 -7.59
N TYR A 137 -11.45 10.24 -7.25
CA TYR A 137 -12.61 10.84 -7.90
C TYR A 137 -13.50 11.66 -6.95
N GLY A 138 -13.29 11.56 -5.65
CA GLY A 138 -14.21 12.12 -4.66
C GLY A 138 -15.49 11.29 -4.57
N GLU A 139 -16.63 11.90 -4.86
CA GLU A 139 -17.92 11.22 -4.90
C GLU A 139 -17.96 10.12 -5.97
N VAL A 140 -18.50 8.98 -5.61
CA VAL A 140 -18.69 7.82 -6.50
C VAL A 140 -19.99 7.09 -6.13
N PRO A 141 -20.64 6.36 -7.04
CA PRO A 141 -21.82 5.58 -6.67
C PRO A 141 -21.43 4.38 -5.79
N TRP A 142 -22.21 4.14 -4.74
CA TRP A 142 -22.12 2.91 -3.96
C TRP A 142 -22.86 1.78 -4.68
N ILE A 143 -22.17 0.68 -4.94
CA ILE A 143 -22.68 -0.50 -5.63
C ILE A 143 -22.32 -1.72 -4.80
N ASP A 144 -23.30 -2.40 -4.23
CA ASP A 144 -23.14 -3.59 -3.39
C ASP A 144 -23.74 -4.86 -3.99
N LYS A 145 -24.19 -4.79 -5.25
CA LYS A 145 -24.78 -5.89 -6.00
C LYS A 145 -24.08 -6.13 -7.34
N VAL A 146 -24.38 -7.26 -7.95
CA VAL A 146 -23.98 -7.59 -9.32
C VAL A 146 -25.09 -7.15 -10.30
N PHE A 147 -24.75 -6.32 -11.26
CA PHE A 147 -25.66 -6.00 -12.36
C PHE A 147 -25.63 -7.17 -13.36
N ASN A 148 -26.78 -7.79 -13.58
CA ASN A 148 -26.94 -8.90 -14.51
C ASN A 148 -27.44 -8.44 -15.88
N GLU A 149 -28.03 -7.26 -15.99
CA GLU A 149 -28.59 -6.71 -17.22
C GLU A 149 -27.96 -5.36 -17.52
N ALA A 150 -27.70 -5.10 -18.79
CA ALA A 150 -27.13 -3.83 -19.26
C ALA A 150 -28.10 -2.64 -19.06
N GLU A 151 -29.37 -2.90 -18.81
CA GLU A 151 -30.44 -1.91 -18.65
C GLU A 151 -30.87 -1.74 -17.17
N ASP A 152 -30.11 -2.31 -16.21
CA ASP A 152 -30.39 -2.10 -14.78
C ASP A 152 -30.37 -0.59 -14.49
N PRO A 153 -31.48 -0.01 -13.97
CA PRO A 153 -31.58 1.43 -13.74
C PRO A 153 -30.52 1.94 -12.74
N ASP A 154 -30.03 1.12 -11.83
CA ASP A 154 -29.03 1.49 -10.85
C ASP A 154 -27.62 1.71 -11.47
N LEU A 155 -27.41 1.29 -12.72
CA LEU A 155 -26.21 1.65 -13.49
C LEU A 155 -26.07 3.15 -13.75
N TYR A 156 -27.20 3.88 -13.65
CA TYR A 156 -27.29 5.31 -13.92
C TYR A 156 -27.49 6.13 -12.64
N ASN A 157 -27.33 5.50 -11.47
CA ASN A 157 -27.45 6.22 -10.20
C ASN A 157 -26.42 7.36 -10.13
N PRO A 158 -26.79 8.49 -9.53
CA PRO A 158 -25.86 9.56 -9.26
C PRO A 158 -24.74 9.09 -8.34
N ARG A 159 -23.69 9.89 -8.22
CA ARG A 159 -22.64 9.65 -7.24
C ARG A 159 -23.18 9.89 -5.83
N ASP A 160 -22.85 9.00 -4.92
CA ASP A 160 -23.10 9.16 -3.50
C ASP A 160 -22.08 10.12 -2.87
N THR A 161 -22.50 10.76 -1.79
CA THR A 161 -21.63 11.69 -1.06
C THR A 161 -20.45 10.99 -0.41
N ARG A 162 -19.40 11.74 -0.10
CA ARG A 162 -18.26 11.20 0.66
C ARG A 162 -18.66 10.57 1.99
N ASP A 163 -19.65 11.15 2.70
CA ASP A 163 -20.16 10.58 3.96
C ASP A 163 -20.72 9.17 3.77
N VAL A 164 -21.55 8.98 2.75
CA VAL A 164 -22.12 7.66 2.43
C VAL A 164 -21.00 6.66 2.12
N ILE A 165 -20.06 7.04 1.25
CA ILE A 165 -18.95 6.16 0.87
C ILE A 165 -18.04 5.84 2.05
N ILE A 166 -17.70 6.82 2.88
CA ILE A 166 -16.89 6.60 4.10
C ILE A 166 -17.64 5.73 5.10
N GLY A 167 -18.95 5.96 5.30
CA GLY A 167 -19.78 5.10 6.16
C GLY A 167 -19.67 3.63 5.77
N HIS A 168 -19.89 3.32 4.49
CA HIS A 168 -19.78 1.94 4.00
C HIS A 168 -18.35 1.37 4.07
N ILE A 169 -17.33 2.18 3.80
CA ILE A 169 -15.94 1.74 3.99
C ILE A 169 -15.68 1.34 5.44
N LEU A 170 -16.16 2.15 6.40
CA LEU A 170 -15.98 1.87 7.82
C LEU A 170 -16.75 0.61 8.26
N GLU A 171 -17.99 0.45 7.81
CA GLU A 171 -18.79 -0.76 8.05
C GLU A 171 -18.08 -2.03 7.51
N ASP A 172 -17.54 -1.96 6.30
CA ASP A 172 -16.82 -3.07 5.69
C ASP A 172 -15.53 -3.41 6.45
N LEU A 173 -14.79 -2.40 6.93
CA LEU A 173 -13.57 -2.62 7.70
C LEU A 173 -13.85 -3.13 9.11
N ASP A 174 -14.92 -2.68 9.77
CA ASP A 174 -15.36 -3.19 11.08
C ASP A 174 -15.82 -4.64 10.99
N TYR A 175 -16.57 -4.96 9.95
CA TYR A 175 -16.94 -6.34 9.67
C TYR A 175 -15.70 -7.22 9.42
N ALA A 176 -14.76 -6.75 8.61
CA ALA A 176 -13.52 -7.46 8.33
C ALA A 176 -12.70 -7.70 9.60
N TYR A 177 -12.50 -6.67 10.43
CA TYR A 177 -11.79 -6.80 11.69
C TYR A 177 -12.43 -7.82 12.63
N THR A 178 -13.78 -7.84 12.68
CA THR A 178 -14.52 -8.73 13.58
C THR A 178 -14.53 -10.18 13.12
N ASN A 179 -14.58 -10.43 11.81
CA ASN A 179 -14.90 -11.75 11.28
C ASN A 179 -13.73 -12.48 10.61
N ILE A 180 -12.68 -11.76 10.18
CA ILE A 180 -11.50 -12.46 9.66
C ILE A 180 -10.85 -13.22 10.80
N LEU A 181 -10.72 -14.54 10.64
CA LEU A 181 -10.11 -15.41 11.63
C LEU A 181 -8.64 -15.06 11.81
N GLU A 182 -8.19 -15.14 13.05
CA GLU A 182 -6.79 -14.93 13.38
C GLU A 182 -6.00 -16.18 13.01
N GLU A 183 -5.36 -16.14 11.85
CA GLU A 183 -4.34 -17.10 11.49
C GLU A 183 -2.98 -16.66 12.07
N ASP A 184 -2.01 -17.56 12.08
CA ASP A 184 -0.65 -17.21 12.49
C ASP A 184 -0.02 -16.23 11.47
N VAL A 185 -0.23 -14.95 11.74
CA VAL A 185 0.26 -13.83 10.89
C VAL A 185 1.80 -13.69 10.93
N THR A 186 2.47 -14.40 11.82
CA THR A 186 3.93 -14.30 11.98
C THR A 186 4.71 -14.90 10.82
N HIS A 187 4.04 -15.67 9.95
CA HIS A 187 4.69 -16.38 8.86
C HIS A 187 4.30 -15.88 7.47
N ASN A 188 3.34 -14.94 7.35
CA ASN A 188 2.89 -14.50 6.04
C ASN A 188 2.36 -13.07 6.01
N SER A 189 3.13 -12.17 5.41
CA SER A 189 2.71 -10.78 5.15
C SER A 189 2.08 -10.59 3.77
N THR A 190 1.84 -11.64 2.98
CA THR A 190 1.23 -11.53 1.65
C THR A 190 -0.27 -11.80 1.65
N ILE A 191 -0.82 -12.21 2.80
CA ILE A 191 -2.24 -12.48 3.01
C ILE A 191 -2.81 -11.46 4.02
N VAL A 192 -4.01 -10.94 3.70
CA VAL A 192 -4.72 -10.03 4.61
C VAL A 192 -5.22 -10.78 5.84
N ASN A 193 -5.27 -10.05 6.97
CA ASN A 193 -5.79 -10.54 8.24
C ASN A 193 -6.57 -9.43 8.95
N LYS A 194 -7.14 -9.70 10.13
CA LYS A 194 -7.92 -8.70 10.88
C LYS A 194 -7.10 -7.44 11.23
N TRP A 195 -5.80 -7.59 11.48
CA TRP A 195 -4.93 -6.47 11.83
C TRP A 195 -4.63 -5.57 10.63
N THR A 196 -4.59 -6.15 9.42
CA THR A 196 -4.52 -5.34 8.19
C THR A 196 -5.78 -4.53 7.98
N ALA A 197 -6.97 -5.04 8.38
CA ALA A 197 -8.22 -4.30 8.34
C ALA A 197 -8.19 -3.11 9.32
N ALA A 198 -7.78 -3.33 10.57
CA ALA A 198 -7.65 -2.27 11.58
C ALA A 198 -6.63 -1.19 11.17
N ALA A 199 -5.45 -1.60 10.70
CA ALA A 199 -4.44 -0.66 10.21
C ALA A 199 -4.92 0.12 8.99
N PHE A 200 -5.66 -0.52 8.09
CA PHE A 200 -6.23 0.16 6.93
C PHE A 200 -7.36 1.12 7.34
N LYS A 201 -8.19 0.78 8.34
CA LYS A 201 -9.17 1.71 8.93
C LYS A 201 -8.48 2.96 9.46
N SER A 202 -7.38 2.79 10.19
CA SER A 202 -6.59 3.93 10.68
C SER A 202 -6.11 4.84 9.55
N ARG A 203 -5.59 4.28 8.45
CA ARG A 203 -5.17 5.03 7.26
C ARG A 203 -6.31 5.79 6.61
N VAL A 204 -7.46 5.13 6.40
CA VAL A 204 -8.65 5.71 5.78
C VAL A 204 -9.17 6.89 6.60
N CYS A 205 -9.35 6.67 7.90
CA CYS A 205 -9.86 7.70 8.82
C CYS A 205 -8.92 8.91 8.88
N LEU A 206 -7.61 8.67 8.98
CA LEU A 206 -6.61 9.74 9.04
C LEU A 206 -6.59 10.58 7.75
N PHE A 207 -6.61 9.90 6.61
CA PHE A 207 -6.65 10.58 5.31
C PHE A 207 -7.89 11.44 5.16
N GLU A 208 -9.06 10.88 5.44
CA GLU A 208 -10.33 11.58 5.30
C GLU A 208 -10.47 12.73 6.31
N ALA A 209 -10.00 12.53 7.55
CA ALA A 209 -9.95 13.59 8.55
C ALA A 209 -9.11 14.79 8.08
N ALA A 210 -7.92 14.52 7.57
CA ALA A 210 -7.04 15.55 7.03
C ALA A 210 -7.66 16.22 5.81
N TRP A 211 -8.26 15.44 4.90
CA TRP A 211 -8.95 15.99 3.73
C TRP A 211 -10.05 16.96 4.16
N ARG A 212 -10.94 16.57 5.06
CA ARG A 212 -12.03 17.43 5.58
C ARG A 212 -11.52 18.66 6.28
N LYS A 213 -10.47 18.52 7.10
CA LYS A 213 -9.89 19.66 7.84
C LYS A 213 -9.32 20.72 6.88
N TYR A 214 -8.58 20.29 5.87
CA TYR A 214 -7.87 21.23 4.99
C TYR A 214 -8.70 21.77 3.82
N HIS A 215 -9.81 21.10 3.47
CA HIS A 215 -10.75 21.57 2.45
C HIS A 215 -11.98 22.27 3.04
N ALA A 216 -12.07 22.38 4.36
CA ALA A 216 -13.19 23.06 5.03
C ALA A 216 -13.33 24.55 4.60
N ALA A 217 -12.23 25.21 4.26
CA ALA A 217 -12.24 26.59 3.81
C ALA A 217 -12.74 26.78 2.37
N ASP A 218 -12.69 25.73 1.54
CA ASP A 218 -13.06 25.80 0.14
C ASP A 218 -14.59 25.79 -0.05
N GLN A 219 -15.34 25.41 0.96
CA GLN A 219 -16.81 25.28 1.03
C GLN A 219 -17.47 24.55 -0.18
N LEU A 220 -16.76 24.44 -1.27
CA LEU A 220 -17.25 23.87 -2.52
C LEU A 220 -17.55 22.37 -2.36
N ASP A 221 -16.64 21.64 -1.77
CA ASP A 221 -16.81 20.19 -1.61
C ASP A 221 -17.66 19.82 -0.40
N ILE A 222 -17.52 20.51 0.73
CA ILE A 222 -18.34 20.25 1.91
C ILE A 222 -19.81 20.58 1.64
N ALA A 223 -20.09 21.73 1.03
CA ALA A 223 -21.44 22.11 0.67
C ALA A 223 -22.07 21.23 -0.42
N ARG A 224 -21.25 20.74 -1.35
CA ARG A 224 -21.68 19.88 -2.46
C ARG A 224 -21.78 18.42 -2.06
N THR A 225 -20.87 17.93 -1.20
CA THR A 225 -20.77 16.51 -0.85
C THR A 225 -21.54 16.14 0.42
N GLY A 226 -22.14 17.11 1.11
CA GLY A 226 -22.94 16.84 2.32
C GLY A 226 -22.13 16.20 3.45
N CYS A 227 -20.83 16.54 3.61
CA CYS A 227 -19.95 15.98 4.65
C CYS A 227 -20.36 16.46 6.05
N THR A 228 -21.46 15.95 6.57
CA THR A 228 -22.08 16.37 7.86
C THR A 228 -22.07 15.28 8.90
N GLU A 229 -22.00 14.01 8.51
CA GLU A 229 -22.12 12.86 9.41
C GLU A 229 -20.82 12.59 10.17
N TYR A 230 -19.67 12.71 9.52
CA TYR A 230 -18.36 12.51 10.12
C TYR A 230 -17.57 13.82 10.13
N SER A 231 -17.35 14.41 11.31
CA SER A 231 -16.41 15.55 11.40
C SER A 231 -14.96 15.09 11.27
N ALA A 232 -14.06 16.00 10.89
CA ALA A 232 -12.62 15.71 10.90
C ALA A 232 -12.16 15.21 12.28
N LYS A 233 -12.71 15.77 13.35
CA LYS A 233 -12.41 15.37 14.74
C LYS A 233 -12.82 13.94 15.03
N ASP A 234 -14.00 13.52 14.58
CA ASP A 234 -14.49 12.15 14.79
C ASP A 234 -13.63 11.14 14.01
N LEU A 235 -13.27 11.47 12.78
CA LEU A 235 -12.38 10.64 11.97
C LEU A 235 -10.97 10.54 12.55
N TYR A 236 -10.41 11.61 13.12
CA TYR A 236 -9.13 11.52 13.84
C TYR A 236 -9.22 10.61 15.07
N LYS A 237 -10.34 10.63 15.81
CA LYS A 237 -10.58 9.69 16.93
C LYS A 237 -10.61 8.25 16.43
N LEU A 238 -11.40 7.96 15.40
CA LEU A 238 -11.48 6.62 14.81
C LEU A 238 -10.11 6.14 14.28
N ALA A 239 -9.30 7.05 13.69
CA ALA A 239 -7.95 6.73 13.26
C ALA A 239 -7.03 6.36 14.43
N ALA A 240 -7.10 7.12 15.52
CA ALA A 240 -6.32 6.85 16.73
C ALA A 240 -6.76 5.55 17.40
N GLU A 241 -8.06 5.29 17.53
CA GLU A 241 -8.63 4.06 18.11
C GLU A 241 -8.20 2.83 17.32
N ALA A 242 -8.36 2.84 15.98
CA ALA A 242 -7.97 1.73 15.12
C ALA A 242 -6.45 1.46 15.15
N ALA A 243 -5.63 2.51 15.17
CA ALA A 243 -4.18 2.37 15.32
C ALA A 243 -3.81 1.82 16.70
N LYS A 244 -4.44 2.32 17.76
CA LYS A 244 -4.21 1.88 19.14
C LYS A 244 -4.56 0.41 19.32
N GLU A 245 -5.64 -0.05 18.70
CA GLU A 245 -6.03 -1.45 18.72
C GLU A 245 -4.92 -2.36 18.17
N VAL A 246 -4.30 -1.98 17.07
CA VAL A 246 -3.15 -2.72 16.52
C VAL A 246 -1.93 -2.63 17.43
N MET A 247 -1.71 -1.48 18.07
CA MET A 247 -0.55 -1.28 18.96
C MET A 247 -0.64 -2.10 20.24
N ASP A 248 -1.84 -2.23 20.80
CA ASP A 248 -2.05 -2.89 22.09
C ASP A 248 -2.25 -4.40 21.96
N ASN A 249 -2.94 -4.84 20.92
CA ASN A 249 -3.41 -6.22 20.78
C ASN A 249 -2.84 -6.95 19.57
N GLY A 250 -2.25 -6.23 18.61
CA GLY A 250 -1.67 -6.81 17.40
C GLY A 250 -0.31 -7.48 17.65
N PRO A 251 0.09 -8.45 16.83
CA PRO A 251 1.34 -9.20 16.97
C PRO A 251 2.57 -8.45 16.46
N TYR A 252 2.39 -7.24 15.92
CA TYR A 252 3.46 -6.52 15.22
C TYR A 252 4.30 -5.64 16.15
N LYS A 253 5.57 -5.48 15.78
CA LYS A 253 6.55 -4.63 16.48
C LYS A 253 7.47 -3.98 15.48
N LEU A 254 8.13 -2.89 15.89
CA LEU A 254 9.23 -2.34 15.10
C LEU A 254 10.38 -3.36 14.99
N TYR A 255 10.83 -3.58 13.77
CA TYR A 255 11.99 -4.38 13.48
C TYR A 255 13.26 -3.57 13.77
N THR A 256 14.08 -4.04 14.71
CA THR A 256 15.26 -3.34 15.22
C THR A 256 16.53 -4.17 15.13
N SER A 257 16.42 -5.49 14.89
CA SER A 257 17.53 -6.44 14.99
C SER A 257 18.30 -6.69 13.69
N GLY A 258 17.86 -6.10 12.57
CA GLY A 258 18.57 -6.24 11.30
C GLY A 258 19.91 -5.51 11.33
N ALA A 259 20.96 -6.26 11.25
CA ALA A 259 22.29 -5.76 10.93
C ALA A 259 22.92 -6.76 9.99
N TYR A 260 22.99 -6.42 8.72
CA TYR A 260 23.87 -7.17 7.82
C TYR A 260 25.32 -6.98 8.25
N SER A 261 26.16 -7.97 7.99
CA SER A 261 27.59 -7.92 8.27
C SER A 261 28.32 -6.75 7.61
N ASP A 262 27.67 -6.09 6.65
CA ASP A 262 28.15 -4.92 5.92
C ASP A 262 27.66 -3.58 6.49
N GLY A 263 27.04 -3.58 7.68
CA GLY A 263 26.60 -2.37 8.37
C GLY A 263 25.25 -1.82 7.94
N ARG A 264 24.51 -2.50 7.03
CA ARG A 264 23.14 -2.10 6.70
C ARG A 264 22.24 -2.27 7.90
N GLY A 265 21.40 -1.29 8.19
CA GLY A 265 20.55 -1.30 9.36
C GLY A 265 19.20 -1.98 9.12
N ALA A 266 18.47 -2.16 10.23
CA ALA A 266 17.14 -2.77 10.24
C ALA A 266 16.15 -2.11 9.25
N TYR A 267 16.23 -0.80 9.08
CA TYR A 267 15.35 -0.09 8.14
C TYR A 267 15.60 -0.51 6.68
N ARG A 268 16.86 -0.68 6.27
CA ARG A 268 17.23 -1.13 4.93
C ARG A 268 16.70 -2.54 4.66
N GLU A 269 16.84 -3.42 5.63
CA GLU A 269 16.44 -4.82 5.51
C GLU A 269 14.95 -4.99 5.21
N LEU A 270 14.09 -4.13 5.76
CA LEU A 270 12.65 -4.15 5.48
C LEU A 270 12.31 -4.05 3.99
N PHE A 271 13.20 -3.55 3.15
CA PHE A 271 12.95 -3.29 1.73
C PHE A 271 13.77 -4.17 0.78
N ILE A 272 14.73 -4.92 1.31
CA ILE A 272 15.60 -5.78 0.50
C ILE A 272 15.63 -7.23 0.97
N ALA A 273 14.88 -7.57 2.02
CA ALA A 273 14.72 -8.95 2.44
C ALA A 273 13.97 -9.75 1.36
N ASP A 274 14.45 -10.96 1.08
CA ASP A 274 13.83 -11.91 0.16
C ASP A 274 12.36 -12.14 0.50
N LYS A 275 12.09 -12.49 1.76
CA LYS A 275 10.73 -12.52 2.29
C LYS A 275 10.49 -11.39 3.27
N ALA A 276 9.29 -10.84 3.23
CA ALA A 276 8.91 -9.73 4.07
C ALA A 276 9.15 -10.02 5.55
N VAL A 277 9.74 -9.06 6.27
CA VAL A 277 10.01 -9.18 7.71
C VAL A 277 8.69 -9.06 8.48
N THR A 278 8.07 -10.21 8.75
CA THR A 278 6.70 -10.32 9.31
C THR A 278 6.55 -9.68 10.68
N THR A 279 7.65 -9.47 11.42
CA THR A 279 7.62 -8.72 12.70
C THR A 279 7.08 -7.30 12.53
N GLU A 280 7.38 -6.63 11.41
CA GLU A 280 6.94 -5.25 11.15
C GLU A 280 6.08 -5.12 9.90
N VAL A 281 6.28 -5.95 8.89
CA VAL A 281 5.55 -5.86 7.62
C VAL A 281 4.20 -6.55 7.77
N MET A 282 3.14 -5.76 7.72
CA MET A 282 1.75 -6.22 7.86
C MET A 282 1.17 -6.70 6.53
N MET A 283 1.60 -6.07 5.43
CA MET A 283 1.19 -6.43 4.08
C MET A 283 2.32 -6.15 3.09
N ALA A 284 2.63 -7.12 2.25
CA ALA A 284 3.62 -7.05 1.18
C ALA A 284 3.07 -7.63 -0.13
N ILE A 285 3.68 -7.21 -1.24
CA ILE A 285 3.48 -7.83 -2.54
C ILE A 285 4.65 -8.79 -2.76
N GLU A 286 4.34 -10.05 -2.99
CA GLU A 286 5.34 -11.08 -3.22
C GLU A 286 6.13 -10.83 -4.51
N THR A 287 7.43 -11.01 -4.41
CA THR A 287 8.36 -10.98 -5.53
C THR A 287 9.13 -12.30 -5.56
N ASP A 288 9.17 -12.96 -6.71
CA ASP A 288 9.84 -14.24 -6.89
C ASP A 288 10.29 -14.39 -8.35
N LYS A 289 11.59 -14.37 -8.58
CA LYS A 289 12.15 -14.49 -9.95
C LYS A 289 11.92 -15.87 -10.57
N VAL A 290 11.85 -16.93 -9.75
CA VAL A 290 11.64 -18.29 -10.25
C VAL A 290 10.23 -18.45 -10.81
N LEU A 291 9.26 -17.79 -10.17
CA LEU A 291 7.87 -17.74 -10.62
C LEU A 291 7.62 -16.68 -11.71
N GLY A 292 8.65 -15.96 -12.15
CA GLY A 292 8.50 -14.86 -13.10
C GLY A 292 7.85 -13.60 -12.48
N LEU A 293 7.89 -13.49 -11.18
CA LEU A 293 7.31 -12.39 -10.41
C LEU A 293 8.37 -11.35 -9.97
N GLY A 294 9.52 -11.30 -10.66
CA GLY A 294 10.60 -10.37 -10.36
C GLY A 294 10.34 -8.94 -10.87
N GLU A 295 11.03 -7.99 -10.28
CA GLU A 295 11.08 -6.58 -10.70
C GLU A 295 12.49 -6.18 -11.17
N GLN A 296 12.58 -5.00 -11.72
CA GLN A 296 13.77 -4.55 -12.44
C GLN A 296 14.70 -3.73 -11.53
N ASN A 297 15.65 -4.39 -10.87
CA ASN A 297 16.63 -3.71 -10.04
C ASN A 297 17.43 -2.63 -10.81
N TRP A 298 17.68 -2.86 -12.12
CA TRP A 298 18.36 -1.91 -12.99
C TRP A 298 17.65 -0.55 -13.07
N TRP A 299 16.35 -0.49 -12.80
CA TRP A 299 15.59 0.75 -12.82
C TRP A 299 16.15 1.80 -11.84
N TYR A 300 16.71 1.35 -10.73
CA TYR A 300 17.40 2.20 -9.75
C TYR A 300 18.91 2.33 -10.00
N ASN A 301 19.52 1.38 -10.70
CA ASN A 301 20.99 1.26 -10.78
C ASN A 301 21.57 1.57 -12.15
N SER A 302 20.79 1.50 -13.25
CA SER A 302 21.29 1.73 -14.59
C SER A 302 21.50 3.20 -14.90
N SER A 303 22.63 3.52 -15.50
CA SER A 303 22.90 4.86 -16.06
C SER A 303 22.28 5.09 -17.45
N THR A 304 21.85 4.02 -18.12
CA THR A 304 21.33 4.06 -19.50
C THR A 304 19.82 4.03 -19.55
N TYR A 305 19.20 3.29 -18.65
CA TYR A 305 17.76 3.07 -18.59
C TYR A 305 17.18 3.59 -17.28
N GLY A 306 15.88 3.79 -17.25
CA GLY A 306 15.19 4.28 -16.08
C GLY A 306 15.17 5.82 -15.95
N PRO A 307 14.45 6.33 -14.98
CA PRO A 307 14.16 7.76 -14.85
C PRO A 307 15.25 8.55 -14.12
N HIS A 308 16.39 7.96 -13.79
CA HIS A 308 17.44 8.57 -12.96
C HIS A 308 16.89 9.07 -11.61
N LEU A 309 16.05 8.29 -10.98
CA LEU A 309 15.34 8.69 -9.77
C LEU A 309 16.29 8.98 -8.61
N CYS A 310 16.19 10.17 -8.08
CA CYS A 310 16.99 10.68 -7.00
C CYS A 310 16.13 11.34 -5.93
N MET A 311 16.65 11.45 -4.72
CA MET A 311 16.04 12.26 -3.67
C MET A 311 16.26 13.75 -3.96
N SER A 312 15.25 14.58 -3.72
CA SER A 312 15.40 16.03 -3.79
C SER A 312 16.30 16.53 -2.65
N ARG A 313 17.08 17.60 -2.91
CA ARG A 313 17.90 18.21 -1.87
C ARG A 313 17.08 18.69 -0.67
N LYS A 314 15.92 19.29 -0.90
CA LYS A 314 15.01 19.73 0.16
C LYS A 314 14.64 18.59 1.11
N PHE A 315 14.36 17.41 0.57
CA PHE A 315 14.02 16.25 1.37
C PHE A 315 15.24 15.69 2.11
N MET A 316 16.40 15.63 1.46
CA MET A 316 17.65 15.21 2.10
C MET A 316 17.99 16.11 3.30
N LEU A 317 17.82 17.43 3.16
CA LEU A 317 18.07 18.40 4.24
C LEU A 317 17.15 18.21 5.45
N SER A 318 15.97 17.62 5.26
CA SER A 318 15.00 17.40 6.35
C SER A 318 15.37 16.23 7.28
N TYR A 319 16.29 15.36 6.90
CA TYR A 319 16.83 14.36 7.82
C TYR A 319 17.62 15.05 8.93
N LEU A 320 17.42 14.62 10.17
CA LEU A 320 18.09 15.20 11.34
C LEU A 320 19.55 14.75 11.45
N ASN A 321 20.33 15.44 12.27
CA ASN A 321 21.57 14.90 12.78
C ASN A 321 21.30 13.75 13.77
N ALA A 322 22.29 12.91 14.06
CA ALA A 322 22.16 11.80 14.99
C ALA A 322 21.81 12.25 16.43
N ASP A 323 22.16 13.46 16.82
CA ASP A 323 21.78 14.06 18.09
C ASP A 323 20.35 14.64 18.11
N GLY A 324 19.62 14.52 17.01
CA GLY A 324 18.24 14.99 16.86
C GLY A 324 18.11 16.47 16.51
N THR A 325 19.20 17.19 16.30
CA THR A 325 19.16 18.58 15.87
C THR A 325 18.89 18.69 14.36
N PRO A 326 18.28 19.80 13.90
CA PRO A 326 18.16 20.08 12.47
C PRO A 326 19.54 20.16 11.79
N TYR A 327 19.60 19.68 10.56
CA TYR A 327 20.82 19.73 9.78
C TYR A 327 21.07 21.13 9.22
N VAL A 328 22.34 21.54 9.30
CA VAL A 328 22.82 22.78 8.71
C VAL A 328 23.78 22.48 7.58
N GLU A 329 23.45 22.92 6.36
CA GLU A 329 24.20 22.62 5.13
C GLU A 329 25.49 23.42 4.97
N LYS A 330 25.61 24.53 5.69
CA LYS A 330 26.81 25.41 5.62
C LYS A 330 27.72 25.22 6.82
N LYS A 331 29.01 25.33 6.57
CA LYS A 331 30.05 25.44 7.60
C LYS A 331 30.06 26.83 8.23
N ALA A 332 30.83 27.00 9.30
CA ALA A 332 30.99 28.27 9.97
C ALA A 332 31.57 29.38 9.08
N ASP A 333 32.37 29.01 8.08
CA ASP A 333 32.97 29.92 7.09
C ASP A 333 32.00 30.29 5.94
N GLY A 334 30.77 29.78 5.95
CA GLY A 334 29.74 30.02 4.95
C GLY A 334 29.83 29.11 3.73
N SER A 335 30.87 28.28 3.58
CA SER A 335 30.95 27.29 2.52
C SER A 335 29.96 26.13 2.72
N TYR A 336 29.53 25.49 1.62
CA TYR A 336 28.70 24.31 1.70
C TYR A 336 29.52 23.07 2.10
N LYS A 337 28.89 22.19 2.87
CA LYS A 337 29.45 20.87 3.14
C LYS A 337 29.47 20.04 1.87
N ASN A 338 30.47 19.16 1.73
CA ASN A 338 30.53 18.23 0.63
C ASN A 338 29.65 17.00 0.87
N PHE A 339 29.49 16.12 -0.11
CA PHE A 339 28.61 14.95 -0.06
C PHE A 339 28.91 14.02 1.13
N VAL A 340 30.16 13.78 1.45
CA VAL A 340 30.55 12.94 2.60
C VAL A 340 30.11 13.59 3.91
N GLU A 341 30.37 14.90 4.06
CA GLU A 341 29.96 15.66 5.24
C GLU A 341 28.43 15.75 5.37
N GLU A 342 27.71 15.79 4.24
CA GLU A 342 26.23 15.85 4.22
C GLU A 342 25.60 14.54 4.64
N THR A 343 26.22 13.39 4.38
CA THR A 343 25.66 12.05 4.62
C THR A 343 26.22 11.39 5.88
N THR A 344 27.17 12.02 6.58
CA THR A 344 27.78 11.47 7.81
C THR A 344 27.18 12.08 9.08
N GLY A 345 26.99 11.26 10.12
CA GLY A 345 26.49 11.71 11.42
C GLY A 345 25.02 12.13 11.41
N ARG A 346 24.25 11.57 10.51
CA ARG A 346 22.83 11.86 10.29
C ARG A 346 21.93 10.74 10.81
N ASP A 347 20.65 10.98 10.79
CA ASP A 347 19.61 9.95 10.83
C ASP A 347 20.01 8.78 9.90
N THR A 348 20.17 7.59 10.45
CA THR A 348 20.72 6.44 9.72
C THR A 348 19.85 6.02 8.53
N ARG A 349 18.55 6.41 8.54
CA ARG A 349 17.66 6.14 7.41
C ARG A 349 18.08 6.86 6.14
N LEU A 350 18.83 7.97 6.23
CA LEU A 350 19.34 8.67 5.05
C LEU A 350 20.21 7.70 4.23
N ASN A 351 21.26 7.14 4.82
CA ASN A 351 22.17 6.21 4.13
C ASN A 351 21.54 4.84 3.83
N GLN A 352 20.40 4.53 4.46
CA GLN A 352 19.61 3.33 4.15
C GLN A 352 18.56 3.57 3.04
N THR A 353 18.43 4.80 2.57
CA THR A 353 17.51 5.20 1.49
C THR A 353 18.23 5.62 0.23
N ILE A 354 19.43 6.20 0.36
CA ILE A 354 20.27 6.62 -0.74
C ILE A 354 21.67 5.97 -0.67
N ARG A 355 22.42 6.04 -1.77
CA ARG A 355 23.84 5.71 -1.75
C ARG A 355 24.59 6.82 -1.01
N GLY A 356 24.79 6.64 0.30
CA GLY A 356 25.64 7.49 1.11
C GLY A 356 27.13 7.26 0.83
N ALA A 357 27.98 7.95 1.59
CA ALA A 357 29.44 7.80 1.46
C ALA A 357 29.96 6.42 1.88
N ASP A 358 29.18 5.72 2.72
CA ASP A 358 29.47 4.40 3.28
C ASP A 358 28.76 3.25 2.54
N TYR A 359 28.09 3.53 1.43
CA TYR A 359 27.35 2.50 0.70
C TYR A 359 28.27 1.47 0.06
N THR A 360 27.98 0.22 0.30
CA THR A 360 28.64 -0.92 -0.32
C THR A 360 27.68 -1.75 -1.14
N ARG A 361 28.21 -2.41 -2.17
CA ARG A 361 27.46 -3.28 -3.05
C ARG A 361 28.27 -4.51 -3.39
N LYS A 362 27.64 -5.65 -3.49
CA LYS A 362 28.25 -6.92 -3.87
C LYS A 362 28.56 -6.92 -5.36
N ASN A 363 29.79 -7.16 -5.71
CA ASN A 363 30.25 -7.25 -7.10
C ASN A 363 30.01 -8.65 -7.71
N ALA A 364 30.33 -8.83 -8.99
CA ALA A 364 30.16 -10.10 -9.71
C ALA A 364 30.94 -11.28 -9.10
N SER A 365 31.98 -11.01 -8.30
CA SER A 365 32.74 -12.04 -7.56
C SER A 365 32.17 -12.34 -6.19
N GLY A 366 31.03 -11.74 -5.83
CA GLY A 366 30.39 -11.95 -4.54
C GLY A 366 30.98 -11.17 -3.37
N VAL A 367 31.86 -10.18 -3.64
CA VAL A 367 32.55 -9.36 -2.62
C VAL A 367 31.86 -8.01 -2.51
N TYR A 368 31.58 -7.56 -1.27
CA TYR A 368 31.10 -6.21 -0.99
C TYR A 368 32.24 -5.20 -1.17
N GLU A 369 32.00 -4.16 -1.94
CA GLU A 369 32.94 -3.08 -2.18
C GLU A 369 32.25 -1.71 -2.12
N PRO A 370 32.95 -0.64 -1.72
CA PRO A 370 32.42 0.70 -1.72
C PRO A 370 31.94 1.09 -3.10
N THR A 371 30.69 1.55 -3.19
CA THR A 371 30.06 1.91 -4.46
C THR A 371 29.40 3.28 -4.34
N ALA A 372 30.12 4.32 -4.75
CA ALA A 372 29.63 5.69 -4.71
C ALA A 372 28.37 5.89 -5.57
N ALA A 373 27.61 6.94 -5.25
CA ALA A 373 26.55 7.41 -6.13
C ALA A 373 27.14 7.77 -7.51
N ASN A 374 26.42 7.44 -8.57
CA ASN A 374 26.87 7.72 -9.93
C ASN A 374 26.52 9.17 -10.32
N PHE A 375 27.42 10.09 -10.03
CA PHE A 375 27.24 11.52 -10.32
C PHE A 375 27.29 11.89 -11.79
N THR A 376 27.82 11.02 -12.66
CA THR A 376 28.07 11.35 -14.06
C THR A 376 27.00 10.85 -15.02
N GLY A 377 26.18 9.90 -14.63
CA GLY A 377 25.24 9.30 -15.56
C GLY A 377 23.92 8.83 -14.98
N HIS A 378 23.76 8.85 -13.65
CA HIS A 378 22.59 8.23 -13.05
C HIS A 378 21.84 9.12 -12.05
N THR A 379 22.47 10.15 -11.52
CA THR A 379 21.82 11.04 -10.58
C THR A 379 21.68 12.45 -11.11
N LEU A 380 20.55 13.09 -10.86
CA LEU A 380 20.30 14.51 -11.16
C LEU A 380 20.65 15.40 -9.95
N THR A 381 20.62 14.84 -8.74
CA THR A 381 20.84 15.56 -7.48
C THR A 381 22.04 15.07 -6.68
N GLY A 382 22.63 13.95 -7.04
CA GLY A 382 23.65 13.25 -6.26
C GLY A 382 23.10 12.28 -5.21
N TYR A 383 21.81 12.34 -4.88
CA TYR A 383 21.18 11.51 -3.85
C TYR A 383 20.43 10.33 -4.49
N GLN A 384 21.18 9.37 -5.03
CA GLN A 384 20.64 8.20 -5.72
C GLN A 384 19.88 7.28 -4.76
N PHE A 385 18.62 6.97 -5.06
CA PHE A 385 17.83 6.05 -4.26
C PHE A 385 18.34 4.61 -4.34
N THR A 386 18.20 3.90 -3.20
CA THR A 386 18.50 2.47 -3.09
C THR A 386 17.38 1.69 -2.40
N LYS A 387 16.31 2.35 -1.96
CA LYS A 387 15.33 1.82 -0.99
C LYS A 387 14.82 0.41 -1.29
N PHE A 388 14.46 0.10 -2.52
CA PHE A 388 13.99 -1.24 -2.93
C PHE A 388 15.00 -1.99 -3.79
N ALA A 389 16.13 -1.36 -4.14
CA ALA A 389 17.13 -1.98 -4.99
C ALA A 389 18.01 -2.94 -4.19
N MET A 390 18.24 -4.14 -4.72
CA MET A 390 19.16 -5.11 -4.12
C MET A 390 20.60 -4.58 -4.21
N ASP A 391 21.36 -4.78 -3.13
CA ASP A 391 22.76 -4.34 -3.06
C ASP A 391 23.72 -5.40 -3.63
N ASP A 392 23.34 -6.00 -4.77
CA ASP A 392 24.10 -7.03 -5.47
C ASP A 392 23.94 -6.87 -6.99
N VAL A 393 25.03 -6.88 -7.72
CA VAL A 393 25.04 -6.75 -9.19
C VAL A 393 24.35 -7.93 -9.90
N ALA A 394 24.22 -9.08 -9.24
CA ALA A 394 23.52 -10.24 -9.79
C ALA A 394 22.02 -9.97 -10.04
N TYR A 395 21.48 -8.94 -9.42
CA TYR A 395 20.08 -8.52 -9.59
C TYR A 395 19.89 -7.37 -10.60
N ASP A 396 20.95 -6.96 -11.31
CA ASP A 396 20.85 -5.83 -12.26
C ASP A 396 20.21 -6.20 -13.60
N ASP A 397 20.00 -7.47 -13.86
CA ASP A 397 19.27 -7.92 -15.04
C ASP A 397 17.74 -7.68 -14.89
N ALA A 398 17.03 -7.80 -16.02
CA ALA A 398 15.60 -7.59 -16.04
C ALA A 398 14.86 -8.65 -15.19
N ALA A 399 13.96 -8.19 -14.35
CA ALA A 399 13.02 -9.02 -13.56
C ALA A 399 13.70 -10.07 -12.65
N THR A 400 14.84 -9.73 -12.06
CA THR A 400 15.64 -10.66 -11.24
C THR A 400 15.55 -10.44 -9.74
N ASN A 401 14.82 -9.40 -9.29
CA ASN A 401 14.61 -9.15 -7.86
C ASN A 401 13.77 -10.26 -7.21
N ASP A 402 14.11 -10.60 -5.97
CA ASP A 402 13.35 -11.53 -5.13
C ASP A 402 12.75 -10.87 -3.88
N ASN A 403 13.12 -9.62 -3.58
CA ASN A 403 12.69 -8.94 -2.37
C ASN A 403 11.21 -8.59 -2.40
N ASP A 404 10.46 -9.08 -1.41
CA ASP A 404 9.07 -8.70 -1.21
C ASP A 404 8.93 -7.17 -1.01
N ILE A 405 7.83 -6.60 -1.51
CA ILE A 405 7.61 -5.15 -1.50
C ILE A 405 6.61 -4.79 -0.41
N PRO A 406 7.03 -4.24 0.74
CA PRO A 406 6.12 -3.81 1.79
C PRO A 406 5.17 -2.71 1.31
N ILE A 407 3.86 -2.88 1.52
CA ILE A 407 2.83 -1.88 1.24
C ILE A 407 2.10 -1.39 2.48
N MET A 408 2.24 -2.10 3.60
CA MET A 408 1.76 -1.68 4.91
C MET A 408 2.71 -2.19 5.99
N ARG A 409 3.11 -1.32 6.91
CA ARG A 409 4.03 -1.64 7.99
C ARG A 409 3.55 -1.09 9.33
N TYR A 410 3.91 -1.75 10.42
CA TYR A 410 3.59 -1.30 11.78
C TYR A 410 4.08 0.13 12.08
N ALA A 411 5.20 0.55 11.50
CA ALA A 411 5.67 1.94 11.58
C ALA A 411 4.62 2.97 11.12
N GLU A 412 3.79 2.63 10.12
CA GLU A 412 2.69 3.49 9.68
C GLU A 412 1.59 3.58 10.74
N VAL A 413 1.27 2.48 11.40
CA VAL A 413 0.28 2.46 12.50
C VAL A 413 0.71 3.40 13.62
N LEU A 414 1.99 3.36 14.02
CA LEU A 414 2.55 4.27 15.03
C LEU A 414 2.43 5.73 14.61
N LEU A 415 2.69 6.03 13.35
CA LEU A 415 2.59 7.39 12.82
C LEU A 415 1.14 7.86 12.71
N ASN A 416 0.24 7.00 12.27
CA ASN A 416 -1.19 7.31 12.19
C ASN A 416 -1.75 7.64 13.57
N TYR A 417 -1.38 6.86 14.59
CA TYR A 417 -1.75 7.15 15.98
C TYR A 417 -1.22 8.50 16.44
N ALA A 418 0.09 8.73 16.28
CA ALA A 418 0.73 9.96 16.73
C ALA A 418 0.15 11.20 16.03
N GLU A 419 -0.06 11.13 14.70
CA GLU A 419 -0.65 12.22 13.92
C GLU A 419 -2.09 12.50 14.36
N ALA A 420 -2.93 11.46 14.47
CA ALA A 420 -4.30 11.62 14.93
C ALA A 420 -4.39 12.23 16.32
N LYS A 421 -3.58 11.76 17.29
CA LYS A 421 -3.52 12.32 18.64
C LYS A 421 -3.02 13.76 18.66
N ALA A 422 -2.06 14.09 17.81
CA ALA A 422 -1.54 15.46 17.68
C ALA A 422 -2.60 16.41 17.10
N GLU A 423 -3.34 15.97 16.08
CA GLU A 423 -4.43 16.73 15.46
C GLU A 423 -5.61 16.98 16.41
N LEU A 424 -5.82 16.06 17.34
CA LEU A 424 -6.79 16.20 18.43
C LEU A 424 -6.29 17.11 19.58
N GLY A 425 -4.99 17.43 19.62
CA GLY A 425 -4.36 18.12 20.75
C GLY A 425 -4.20 17.22 21.99
N GLU A 426 -4.16 15.91 21.81
CA GLU A 426 -4.17 14.90 22.86
C GLU A 426 -2.87 14.05 22.90
N LEU A 427 -1.86 14.38 22.10
CA LEU A 427 -0.60 13.63 22.08
C LEU A 427 0.18 13.87 23.39
N THR A 428 0.37 12.82 24.18
CA THR A 428 1.13 12.85 25.42
C THR A 428 2.61 12.51 25.19
N ASP A 429 3.48 12.78 26.18
CA ASP A 429 4.88 12.35 26.15
C ASP A 429 5.02 10.83 26.07
N ALA A 430 4.13 10.07 26.69
CA ALA A 430 4.10 8.62 26.61
C ALA A 430 3.71 8.16 25.21
N ASP A 431 2.70 8.77 24.59
CA ASP A 431 2.31 8.47 23.21
C ASP A 431 3.47 8.78 22.25
N TRP A 432 4.09 9.95 22.43
CA TRP A 432 5.25 10.32 21.62
C TRP A 432 6.40 9.31 21.77
N ALA A 433 6.73 8.91 22.99
CA ALA A 433 7.80 7.94 23.26
C ALA A 433 7.52 6.59 22.60
N ALA A 434 6.27 6.11 22.71
CA ALA A 434 5.84 4.83 22.14
C ALA A 434 5.79 4.81 20.60
N THR A 435 5.70 5.97 19.97
CA THR A 435 5.52 6.12 18.51
C THR A 435 6.73 6.79 17.84
N ILE A 436 6.74 8.10 17.81
CA ILE A 436 7.80 8.91 17.17
C ILE A 436 9.15 8.64 17.83
N GLY A 437 9.19 8.58 19.16
CA GLY A 437 10.39 8.28 19.94
C GLY A 437 10.99 6.91 19.58
N ALA A 438 10.15 5.89 19.49
CA ALA A 438 10.57 4.54 19.09
C ALA A 438 11.14 4.49 17.67
N LEU A 439 10.50 5.19 16.71
CA LEU A 439 10.98 5.31 15.33
C LEU A 439 12.30 6.08 15.24
N ARG A 440 12.46 7.14 16.02
CA ARG A 440 13.71 7.91 16.12
C ARG A 440 14.83 7.09 16.73
N SER A 441 14.53 6.32 17.78
CA SER A 441 15.51 5.39 18.40
C SER A 441 16.03 4.37 17.40
N ARG A 442 15.14 3.74 16.62
CA ARG A 442 15.52 2.84 15.52
C ARG A 442 16.38 3.53 14.47
N ALA A 443 16.12 4.79 14.18
CA ALA A 443 16.87 5.62 13.25
C ALA A 443 18.24 6.09 13.79
N GLY A 444 18.62 5.66 15.00
CA GLY A 444 19.89 6.06 15.64
C GLY A 444 19.90 7.50 16.15
N ILE A 445 18.74 8.12 16.28
CA ILE A 445 18.62 9.48 16.81
C ILE A 445 18.58 9.41 18.34
N THR A 446 19.60 9.98 19.00
CA THR A 446 19.80 9.86 20.45
C THR A 446 19.32 11.06 21.26
N GLY A 447 18.94 12.16 20.60
CA GLY A 447 18.54 13.40 21.25
C GLY A 447 17.18 13.93 20.74
N GLY A 448 16.80 15.08 21.29
CA GLY A 448 15.56 15.76 20.97
C GLY A 448 14.48 15.50 22.03
N THR A 449 13.83 16.59 22.46
CA THR A 449 12.70 16.54 23.40
C THR A 449 11.39 16.31 22.67
N PRO A 450 10.42 15.60 23.27
CA PRO A 450 9.07 15.51 22.76
C PRO A 450 8.49 16.93 22.57
N GLN A 451 7.90 17.16 21.40
CA GLN A 451 7.13 18.39 21.15
C GLN A 451 5.65 18.01 21.15
N THR A 452 5.10 17.87 22.34
CA THR A 452 3.72 17.44 22.55
C THR A 452 2.74 18.60 22.71
N GLY A 453 3.24 19.82 22.96
CA GLY A 453 2.40 20.93 23.40
C GLY A 453 1.88 21.89 22.33
N THR A 454 2.24 21.79 21.04
CA THR A 454 2.04 22.92 20.11
C THR A 454 1.70 22.55 18.66
N LEU A 455 1.18 21.39 18.40
CA LEU A 455 0.72 21.03 17.04
C LEU A 455 -0.66 21.66 16.69
N THR A 456 -1.17 22.56 17.51
CA THR A 456 -2.46 23.23 17.30
C THR A 456 -2.43 24.32 16.23
N THR A 457 -1.26 24.72 15.76
CA THR A 457 -1.14 25.70 14.68
C THR A 457 -0.24 25.16 13.57
N ARG A 458 -0.80 25.07 12.36
CA ARG A 458 0.00 24.87 11.16
C ARG A 458 1.14 25.92 11.19
N PRO A 459 2.40 25.55 11.02
CA PRO A 459 3.47 26.51 10.82
C PRO A 459 3.06 27.47 9.70
N SER A 460 3.25 28.76 9.92
CA SER A 460 3.03 29.73 8.85
C SER A 460 3.82 29.33 7.63
N SER A 461 3.41 29.73 6.44
CA SER A 461 4.04 29.39 5.16
C SER A 461 5.56 29.67 5.09
N ALA A 462 6.12 30.32 6.11
CA ALA A 462 7.55 30.59 6.26
C ALA A 462 8.34 29.46 6.95
N GLU A 463 7.68 28.49 7.63
CA GLU A 463 8.35 27.35 8.26
C GLU A 463 7.65 26.02 7.90
N PRO A 464 7.86 25.50 6.69
CA PRO A 464 7.26 24.21 6.29
C PRO A 464 7.86 22.98 6.98
N VAL A 465 8.72 23.15 7.99
CA VAL A 465 9.69 22.13 8.40
C VAL A 465 9.24 21.30 9.61
N SER A 466 8.34 21.77 10.47
CA SER A 466 8.05 21.06 11.72
C SER A 466 7.20 19.81 11.54
N TYR A 467 6.26 19.81 10.60
CA TYR A 467 5.44 18.63 10.29
C TYR A 467 6.23 17.53 9.57
N THR A 468 7.10 17.91 8.65
CA THR A 468 7.96 16.97 7.94
C THR A 468 8.94 16.25 8.86
N HIS A 469 9.32 16.84 9.98
CA HIS A 469 10.20 16.18 10.95
C HIS A 469 9.54 15.11 11.80
N LEU A 470 8.22 15.16 11.98
CA LEU A 470 7.45 14.15 12.69
C LEU A 470 7.11 12.95 11.80
N THR A 471 6.82 13.18 10.53
CA THR A 471 6.33 12.18 9.58
C THR A 471 7.36 11.66 8.61
N LEU A 472 8.61 12.13 8.72
CA LEU A 472 9.67 11.79 7.76
C LEU A 472 10.16 10.37 7.80
N PRO A 473 10.64 10.02 6.75
CA PRO A 473 10.33 9.35 5.51
C PRO A 473 9.92 7.90 5.72
N THR A 474 9.11 7.62 6.68
CA THR A 474 8.50 6.30 6.87
C THR A 474 7.39 6.06 5.88
N ILE A 475 7.06 7.09 5.17
CA ILE A 475 6.29 7.16 3.94
C ILE A 475 5.17 6.18 3.79
N ARG A 476 4.13 6.83 3.76
CA ARG A 476 2.89 6.42 3.11
C ARG A 476 3.10 5.84 1.71
#